data_617cd05b5799f63c4da94227d731a6b5
#
_entry.id   617cd05b5799f63c4da94227d731a6b5
#
_cell.length_a   1.000
_cell.length_b   1.000
_cell.length_c   1.000
_cell.angle_alpha   90.00
_cell.angle_beta   90.00
_cell.angle_gamma   90.00
#
_symmetry.space_group_name_H-M   'P 1'
#
loop_
_entity.id
_entity.type
_entity.pdbx_description
1 polymer ?
#
loop_
_entity_poly.entity_id
_entity_poly.type
_entity_poly.pdbx_seq_one_letter_code
_entity_poly.pdbx_strand_id
1 'polypeptide(L)'
;MDKKCIIIDRDSKNLEILKILLEKSKKFTILSSFDNFKDSKEFLSSISVDLIFIGFTLPVFSPFNFLDSLKSNPLIVFISDQTEHAFKSFDYNTLDYIQTPLNEEKIEKIVKKLNTLNINSEENNKSHLYLKSNLKKRKVYTKDIKWVEALGDYVKVITSKSNIIVLSSLRNFEKKLPTNKFLRIHKSYIINLDKIDNITSKTVEIESSLIPISRNKKADLDKILKSN
;
A
#
# COMPACT_ATOMS: atom_id res chain seq x y z
N MET A 1 -9.55 16.21 -3.82
CA MET A 1 -8.91 16.52 -2.51
C MET A 1 -7.42 16.61 -2.72
N ASP A 2 -6.80 17.63 -2.12
CA ASP A 2 -5.35 17.78 -2.18
C ASP A 2 -4.70 16.74 -1.29
N LYS A 3 -3.58 16.18 -1.74
CA LYS A 3 -2.84 15.15 -1.00
C LYS A 3 -2.01 15.78 0.12
N LYS A 4 -2.21 15.33 1.35
CA LYS A 4 -1.41 15.76 2.50
C LYS A 4 -0.02 15.14 2.40
N CYS A 5 1.01 15.97 2.39
CA CYS A 5 2.38 15.49 2.26
C CYS A 5 3.33 16.15 3.27
N ILE A 6 4.46 15.51 3.48
CA ILE A 6 5.64 16.09 4.11
C ILE A 6 6.84 15.96 3.18
N ILE A 7 7.84 16.80 3.43
CA ILE A 7 9.11 16.80 2.71
C ILE A 7 10.22 16.52 3.71
N ILE A 8 11.14 15.62 3.36
CA ILE A 8 12.30 15.29 4.17
C ILE A 8 13.53 15.35 3.25
N ASP A 9 14.37 16.36 3.39
CA ASP A 9 15.62 16.48 2.62
C ASP A 9 16.64 17.29 3.41
N ARG A 10 17.90 16.90 3.39
CA ARG A 10 19.00 17.65 4.00
C ARG A 10 19.46 18.83 3.17
N ASP A 11 19.24 18.78 1.86
CA ASP A 11 19.56 19.87 0.98
C ASP A 11 18.47 20.96 1.05
N SER A 12 18.80 22.08 1.67
CA SER A 12 17.90 23.23 1.82
C SER A 12 17.42 23.79 0.48
N LYS A 13 18.24 23.70 -0.56
CA LYS A 13 17.88 24.16 -1.92
C LYS A 13 16.79 23.24 -2.51
N ASN A 14 16.96 21.93 -2.38
CA ASN A 14 15.94 20.97 -2.81
C ASN A 14 14.64 21.18 -2.06
N LEU A 15 14.69 21.38 -0.73
CA LEU A 15 13.51 21.68 0.09
C LEU A 15 12.76 22.91 -0.40
N GLU A 16 13.46 24.00 -0.68
CA GLU A 16 12.86 25.26 -1.13
C GLU A 16 12.24 25.11 -2.53
N ILE A 17 13.00 24.56 -3.48
CA ILE A 17 12.52 24.32 -4.84
C ILE A 17 11.29 23.42 -4.83
N LEU A 18 11.32 22.34 -4.04
CA LEU A 18 10.21 21.39 -3.97
C LEU A 18 8.96 22.04 -3.38
N LYS A 19 9.08 22.86 -2.32
CA LYS A 19 7.95 23.62 -1.75
C LYS A 19 7.29 24.49 -2.82
N ILE A 20 8.07 25.29 -3.53
CA ILE A 20 7.57 26.19 -4.59
C ILE A 20 6.83 25.38 -5.68
N LEU A 21 7.42 24.28 -6.13
CA LEU A 21 6.83 23.44 -7.19
C LEU A 21 5.54 22.75 -6.75
N LEU A 22 5.49 22.24 -5.51
CA LEU A 22 4.29 21.59 -4.96
C LEU A 22 3.16 22.58 -4.74
N GLU A 23 3.44 23.77 -4.18
CA GLU A 23 2.47 24.84 -3.99
C GLU A 23 1.91 25.32 -5.33
N LYS A 24 2.78 25.52 -6.33
CA LYS A 24 2.36 25.91 -7.69
C LYS A 24 1.41 24.92 -8.33
N SER A 25 1.60 23.63 -8.06
CA SER A 25 0.76 22.56 -8.61
C SER A 25 -0.68 22.58 -8.08
N LYS A 26 -0.94 23.18 -6.91
CA LYS A 26 -2.24 23.22 -6.21
C LYS A 26 -2.87 21.82 -6.01
N LYS A 27 -2.05 20.78 -5.89
CA LYS A 27 -2.50 19.39 -5.72
C LYS A 27 -2.01 18.75 -4.41
N PHE A 28 -1.18 19.50 -3.69
CA PHE A 28 -0.58 19.03 -2.44
C PHE A 28 -0.82 20.05 -1.32
N THR A 29 -1.09 19.53 -0.13
CA THR A 29 -1.06 20.27 1.12
C THR A 29 0.18 19.86 1.89
N ILE A 30 1.20 20.73 1.91
CA ILE A 30 2.44 20.49 2.66
C ILE A 30 2.15 20.73 4.13
N LEU A 31 2.20 19.66 4.95
CA LEU A 31 1.96 19.75 6.39
C LEU A 31 3.21 20.20 7.14
N SER A 32 4.38 19.74 6.72
CA SER A 32 5.67 20.14 7.30
C SER A 32 6.83 19.76 6.38
N SER A 33 8.02 20.27 6.71
CA SER A 33 9.27 19.88 6.06
C SER A 33 10.37 19.70 7.10
N PHE A 34 11.23 18.73 6.88
CA PHE A 34 12.27 18.31 7.82
C PHE A 34 13.60 18.13 7.10
N ASP A 35 14.69 18.41 7.79
CA ASP A 35 16.06 18.17 7.35
C ASP A 35 16.65 16.90 7.98
N ASN A 36 15.87 16.21 8.82
CA ASN A 36 16.31 15.01 9.52
C ASN A 36 15.17 14.01 9.74
N PHE A 37 15.52 12.73 9.97
CA PHE A 37 14.54 11.66 10.16
C PHE A 37 13.95 11.61 11.57
N LYS A 38 14.61 12.15 12.58
CA LYS A 38 14.16 12.07 13.97
C LYS A 38 12.88 12.89 14.15
N ASP A 39 12.91 14.15 13.78
CA ASP A 39 11.77 15.06 13.95
C ASP A 39 10.62 14.67 13.02
N SER A 40 10.95 14.22 11.79
CA SER A 40 9.92 13.71 10.87
C SER A 40 9.23 12.46 11.40
N LYS A 41 9.92 11.55 12.09
CA LYS A 41 9.35 10.37 12.71
C LYS A 41 8.44 10.72 13.88
N GLU A 42 8.85 11.69 14.70
CA GLU A 42 8.04 12.20 15.80
C GLU A 42 6.74 12.81 15.27
N PHE A 43 6.81 13.64 14.24
CA PHE A 43 5.65 14.22 13.57
C PHE A 43 4.69 13.13 13.04
N LEU A 44 5.22 12.14 12.33
CA LEU A 44 4.45 11.03 11.76
C LEU A 44 3.87 10.07 12.81
N SER A 45 4.31 10.16 14.07
CA SER A 45 3.73 9.37 15.16
C SER A 45 2.31 9.85 15.54
N SER A 46 2.01 11.10 15.30
CA SER A 46 0.75 11.78 15.68
C SER A 46 -0.10 12.18 14.46
N ILE A 47 0.49 12.33 13.29
CA ILE A 47 -0.19 12.82 12.08
C ILE A 47 -0.01 11.84 10.93
N SER A 48 -1.10 11.46 10.27
CA SER A 48 -1.05 10.65 9.06
C SER A 48 -0.90 11.54 7.81
N VAL A 49 -0.09 11.07 6.85
CA VAL A 49 0.11 11.73 5.56
C VAL A 49 -0.18 10.76 4.43
N ASP A 50 -0.58 11.29 3.28
CA ASP A 50 -0.80 10.49 2.07
C ASP A 50 0.52 10.18 1.36
N LEU A 51 1.48 11.12 1.43
CA LEU A 51 2.69 11.10 0.63
C LEU A 51 3.89 11.67 1.40
N ILE A 52 5.07 11.07 1.22
CA ILE A 52 6.35 11.59 1.69
C ILE A 52 7.26 11.82 0.49
N PHE A 53 7.73 13.06 0.31
CA PHE A 53 8.86 13.36 -0.55
C PHE A 53 10.14 13.22 0.29
N ILE A 54 11.07 12.37 -0.14
CA ILE A 54 12.23 12.04 0.66
C ILE A 54 13.52 12.15 -0.16
N GLY A 55 14.38 13.05 0.25
CA GLY A 55 15.73 13.21 -0.30
C GLY A 55 16.63 12.02 0.05
N PHE A 56 17.48 11.67 -0.86
CA PHE A 56 18.40 10.55 -0.75
C PHE A 56 19.83 11.02 -1.01
N THR A 57 20.63 11.13 0.05
CA THR A 57 22.04 11.54 -0.03
C THR A 57 22.90 10.53 0.72
N LEU A 58 23.57 9.65 -0.01
CA LEU A 58 24.51 8.67 0.56
C LEU A 58 25.89 9.27 0.77
N PRO A 59 26.66 8.70 1.70
CA PRO A 59 26.38 7.55 2.58
C PRO A 59 25.66 7.94 3.88
N VAL A 60 25.49 9.21 4.15
CA VAL A 60 25.13 9.75 5.47
C VAL A 60 23.63 9.70 5.76
N PHE A 61 22.78 9.65 4.73
CA PHE A 61 21.35 9.79 4.87
C PHE A 61 20.61 8.73 4.05
N SER A 62 20.47 7.52 4.62
CA SER A 62 19.70 6.44 4.01
C SER A 62 18.25 6.47 4.49
N PRO A 63 17.26 6.64 3.60
CA PRO A 63 15.85 6.69 3.99
C PRO A 63 15.28 5.33 4.35
N PHE A 64 15.93 4.23 3.99
CA PHE A 64 15.36 2.90 4.10
C PHE A 64 15.09 2.48 5.54
N ASN A 65 16.07 2.62 6.44
CA ASN A 65 15.88 2.30 7.86
C ASN A 65 14.80 3.17 8.52
N PHE A 66 14.66 4.42 8.07
CA PHE A 66 13.59 5.30 8.51
C PHE A 66 12.22 4.76 8.04
N LEU A 67 12.09 4.44 6.75
CA LEU A 67 10.86 3.90 6.18
C LEU A 67 10.45 2.58 6.83
N ASP A 68 11.39 1.68 7.11
CA ASP A 68 11.16 0.42 7.83
C ASP A 68 10.61 0.64 9.24
N SER A 69 10.94 1.78 9.85
CA SER A 69 10.50 2.14 11.21
C SER A 69 9.11 2.78 11.28
N LEU A 70 8.50 3.12 10.14
CA LEU A 70 7.17 3.72 10.10
C LEU A 70 6.08 2.70 10.38
N LYS A 71 5.08 3.09 11.17
CA LYS A 71 3.87 2.28 11.44
C LYS A 71 2.84 2.38 10.32
N SER A 72 2.84 3.47 9.59
CA SER A 72 1.99 3.73 8.43
C SER A 72 2.73 3.38 7.14
N ASN A 73 2.00 3.25 6.03
CA ASN A 73 2.57 2.93 4.72
C ASN A 73 2.16 4.00 3.69
N PRO A 74 2.62 5.27 3.85
CA PRO A 74 2.33 6.33 2.90
C PRO A 74 2.95 6.06 1.54
N LEU A 75 2.48 6.75 0.50
CA LEU A 75 3.18 6.78 -0.78
C LEU A 75 4.52 7.50 -0.62
N ILE A 76 5.54 7.03 -1.33
CA ILE A 76 6.90 7.61 -1.26
C ILE A 76 7.29 8.14 -2.64
N VAL A 77 7.82 9.35 -2.67
CA VAL A 77 8.56 9.89 -3.80
C VAL A 77 10.00 10.12 -3.37
N PHE A 78 10.91 9.35 -3.93
CA PHE A 78 12.35 9.54 -3.71
C PHE A 78 12.89 10.64 -4.58
N ILE A 79 13.82 11.43 -4.03
CA ILE A 79 14.55 12.51 -4.71
C ILE A 79 16.03 12.26 -4.56
N SER A 80 16.76 12.15 -5.66
CA SER A 80 18.20 11.87 -5.63
C SER A 80 18.88 12.38 -6.90
N ASP A 81 20.15 12.65 -6.80
CA ASP A 81 21.05 12.87 -7.94
C ASP A 81 21.57 11.55 -8.53
N GLN A 82 21.44 10.44 -7.79
CA GLN A 82 21.95 9.11 -8.15
C GLN A 82 20.81 8.17 -8.57
N THR A 83 21.08 7.30 -9.53
CA THR A 83 20.12 6.30 -10.03
C THR A 83 20.36 4.89 -9.48
N GLU A 84 21.52 4.63 -8.90
CA GLU A 84 21.96 3.31 -8.46
C GLU A 84 21.05 2.67 -7.41
N HIS A 85 20.36 3.50 -6.63
CA HIS A 85 19.48 3.04 -5.55
C HIS A 85 18.00 2.93 -5.93
N ALA A 86 17.68 3.25 -7.17
CA ALA A 86 16.30 3.17 -7.65
C ALA A 86 15.71 1.75 -7.51
N PHE A 87 16.52 0.71 -7.68
CA PHE A 87 16.04 -0.67 -7.48
C PHE A 87 15.55 -0.95 -6.06
N LYS A 88 16.23 -0.43 -5.05
CA LYS A 88 15.84 -0.63 -3.65
C LYS A 88 14.57 0.13 -3.28
N SER A 89 14.25 1.19 -3.99
CA SER A 89 13.01 1.94 -3.78
C SER A 89 11.76 1.12 -4.10
N PHE A 90 11.84 0.12 -4.98
CA PHE A 90 10.70 -0.74 -5.35
C PHE A 90 10.24 -1.68 -4.22
N ASP A 91 11.04 -1.85 -3.17
CA ASP A 91 10.65 -2.63 -1.98
C ASP A 91 9.65 -1.86 -1.09
N TYR A 92 9.48 -0.57 -1.34
CA TYR A 92 8.61 0.35 -0.59
C TYR A 92 7.37 0.72 -1.41
N ASN A 93 6.43 1.43 -0.79
CA ASN A 93 5.23 1.95 -1.45
C ASN A 93 5.58 3.17 -2.33
N THR A 94 6.49 2.97 -3.29
CA THR A 94 7.07 4.04 -4.11
C THR A 94 6.12 4.44 -5.22
N LEU A 95 5.74 5.71 -5.23
CA LEU A 95 4.99 6.35 -6.31
C LEU A 95 5.93 6.72 -7.47
N ASP A 96 7.08 7.32 -7.13
CA ASP A 96 8.08 7.72 -8.11
C ASP A 96 9.48 7.85 -7.51
N TYR A 97 10.47 7.84 -8.41
CA TYR A 97 11.87 8.17 -8.12
C TYR A 97 12.29 9.32 -9.04
N ILE A 98 12.59 10.47 -8.46
CA ILE A 98 12.89 11.69 -9.20
C ILE A 98 14.38 12.00 -9.09
N GLN A 99 15.03 12.12 -10.23
CA GLN A 99 16.40 12.60 -10.29
C GLN A 99 16.43 14.14 -10.29
N THR A 100 17.33 14.73 -9.51
CA THR A 100 17.59 16.18 -9.56
C THR A 100 18.25 16.56 -10.91
N PRO A 101 18.11 17.79 -11.40
CA PRO A 101 17.39 18.90 -10.78
C PRO A 101 15.86 18.74 -10.86
N LEU A 102 15.15 19.29 -9.85
CA LEU A 102 13.69 19.31 -9.79
C LEU A 102 13.15 20.35 -10.78
N ASN A 103 12.01 20.02 -11.42
CA ASN A 103 11.30 20.93 -12.31
C ASN A 103 9.78 20.64 -12.31
N GLU A 104 9.00 21.52 -12.93
CA GLU A 104 7.53 21.40 -12.99
C GLU A 104 7.08 20.11 -13.68
N GLU A 105 7.73 19.72 -14.77
CA GLU A 105 7.37 18.52 -15.53
C GLU A 105 7.40 17.24 -14.65
N LYS A 106 8.41 17.15 -13.76
CA LYS A 106 8.55 16.03 -12.84
C LYS A 106 7.40 15.99 -11.82
N ILE A 107 6.98 17.15 -11.32
CA ILE A 107 5.84 17.25 -10.41
C ILE A 107 4.53 16.91 -11.13
N GLU A 108 4.35 17.38 -12.36
CA GLU A 108 3.17 17.00 -13.16
C GLU A 108 3.09 15.49 -13.41
N LYS A 109 4.21 14.82 -13.63
CA LYS A 109 4.24 13.34 -13.74
C LYS A 109 3.76 12.66 -12.46
N ILE A 110 4.16 13.17 -11.28
CA ILE A 110 3.64 12.67 -9.99
C ILE A 110 2.13 12.88 -9.89
N VAL A 111 1.65 14.08 -10.22
CA VAL A 111 0.22 14.38 -10.20
C VAL A 111 -0.56 13.45 -11.13
N LYS A 112 -0.05 13.18 -12.34
CA LYS A 112 -0.66 12.23 -13.27
C LYS A 112 -0.70 10.81 -12.67
N LYS A 113 0.39 10.34 -12.05
CA LYS A 113 0.44 9.04 -11.37
C LYS A 113 -0.55 8.97 -10.20
N LEU A 114 -0.63 10.02 -9.37
CA LEU A 114 -1.61 10.11 -8.28
C LEU A 114 -3.06 10.06 -8.77
N ASN A 115 -3.36 10.77 -9.86
CA ASN A 115 -4.69 10.74 -10.47
C ASN A 115 -5.03 9.34 -10.98
N THR A 116 -4.08 8.64 -11.60
CA THR A 116 -4.26 7.25 -12.04
C THR A 116 -4.52 6.32 -10.85
N LEU A 117 -3.82 6.52 -9.72
CA LEU A 117 -4.07 5.76 -8.49
C LEU A 117 -5.43 6.11 -7.88
N ASN A 118 -5.86 7.38 -7.91
CA ASN A 118 -7.18 7.82 -7.43
C ASN A 118 -8.32 7.28 -8.33
N ILE A 119 -8.15 7.30 -9.65
CA ILE A 119 -9.09 6.68 -10.58
C ILE A 119 -9.18 5.18 -10.31
N ASN A 120 -8.05 4.53 -10.00
CA ASN A 120 -8.04 3.14 -9.58
C ASN A 120 -8.65 2.93 -8.18
N SER A 121 -8.69 3.95 -7.31
CA SER A 121 -9.36 3.87 -6.00
C SER A 121 -10.87 4.14 -6.10
N GLU A 122 -11.34 4.96 -7.03
CA GLU A 122 -12.76 5.10 -7.38
C GLU A 122 -13.23 3.96 -8.30
N GLU A 123 -12.35 3.41 -9.14
CA GLU A 123 -12.53 2.14 -9.83
C GLU A 123 -12.27 0.90 -8.96
N ASN A 124 -12.15 1.03 -7.64
CA ASN A 124 -11.93 -0.10 -6.71
C ASN A 124 -13.02 -1.21 -6.76
N ASN A 125 -14.08 -1.03 -7.53
CA ASN A 125 -14.92 -2.11 -8.04
C ASN A 125 -14.26 -2.95 -9.16
N LYS A 126 -13.09 -2.53 -9.70
CA LYS A 126 -12.37 -3.22 -10.78
C LYS A 126 -10.93 -3.60 -10.40
N SER A 127 -10.55 -3.57 -9.13
CA SER A 127 -9.24 -4.06 -8.73
C SER A 127 -9.11 -5.54 -9.15
N HIS A 128 -8.05 -5.87 -9.84
CA HIS A 128 -7.81 -7.22 -10.34
C HIS A 128 -6.38 -7.64 -10.06
N LEU A 129 -6.19 -8.94 -9.93
CA LEU A 129 -4.88 -9.57 -9.80
C LEU A 129 -4.59 -10.41 -11.04
N TYR A 130 -3.33 -10.43 -11.46
CA TYR A 130 -2.86 -11.41 -12.44
C TYR A 130 -2.28 -12.60 -11.68
N LEU A 131 -3.00 -13.71 -11.67
CA LEU A 131 -2.60 -14.95 -11.02
C LEU A 131 -1.97 -15.89 -12.04
N LYS A 132 -0.75 -16.37 -11.73
CA LYS A 132 -0.10 -17.40 -12.55
C LYS A 132 -0.56 -18.77 -12.07
N SER A 133 -1.30 -19.48 -12.90
CA SER A 133 -1.78 -20.83 -12.67
C SER A 133 -1.63 -21.65 -13.95
N ASN A 134 -1.05 -22.86 -13.89
CA ASN A 134 -0.85 -23.75 -15.01
C ASN A 134 -0.20 -23.05 -16.23
N LEU A 135 0.92 -22.35 -16.01
CA LEU A 135 1.68 -21.59 -17.03
C LEU A 135 0.93 -20.43 -17.69
N LYS A 136 -0.32 -20.17 -17.31
CA LYS A 136 -1.14 -19.06 -17.83
C LYS A 136 -1.30 -17.96 -16.79
N LYS A 137 -1.27 -16.71 -17.23
CA LYS A 137 -1.69 -15.56 -16.40
C LYS A 137 -3.19 -15.37 -16.56
N ARG A 138 -3.93 -15.45 -15.45
CA ARG A 138 -5.37 -15.19 -15.39
C ARG A 138 -5.63 -13.87 -14.71
N LYS A 139 -6.45 -13.01 -15.30
CA LYS A 139 -6.97 -11.79 -14.68
C LYS A 139 -8.14 -12.18 -13.76
N VAL A 140 -8.03 -11.84 -12.48
CA VAL A 140 -9.05 -12.14 -11.46
C VAL A 140 -9.42 -10.84 -10.76
N TYR A 141 -10.68 -10.46 -10.80
CA TYR A 141 -11.15 -9.28 -10.09
C TYR A 141 -11.27 -9.59 -8.59
N THR A 142 -10.79 -8.68 -7.75
CA THR A 142 -10.81 -8.87 -6.30
C THR A 142 -12.22 -9.00 -5.74
N LYS A 143 -13.21 -8.33 -6.34
CA LYS A 143 -14.62 -8.46 -6.01
C LYS A 143 -15.17 -9.88 -6.22
N ASP A 144 -14.55 -10.65 -7.12
CA ASP A 144 -14.95 -12.03 -7.42
C ASP A 144 -14.31 -13.04 -6.44
N ILE A 145 -13.26 -12.62 -5.70
CA ILE A 145 -12.60 -13.45 -4.69
C ILE A 145 -13.46 -13.47 -3.43
N LYS A 146 -13.82 -14.67 -2.98
CA LYS A 146 -14.59 -14.93 -1.77
C LYS A 146 -13.66 -15.11 -0.57
N TRP A 147 -12.71 -16.02 -0.69
CA TRP A 147 -11.65 -16.25 0.29
C TRP A 147 -10.43 -16.90 -0.36
N VAL A 148 -9.34 -16.94 0.38
CA VAL A 148 -8.10 -17.64 0.00
C VAL A 148 -7.73 -18.62 1.10
N GLU A 149 -7.43 -19.86 0.75
CA GLU A 149 -6.99 -20.90 1.67
C GLU A 149 -5.56 -21.37 1.37
N ALA A 150 -4.81 -21.69 2.40
CA ALA A 150 -3.49 -22.29 2.27
C ALA A 150 -3.60 -23.76 1.83
N LEU A 151 -2.77 -24.16 0.86
CA LEU A 151 -2.72 -25.53 0.33
C LEU A 151 -1.24 -25.93 0.15
N GLY A 152 -0.56 -26.32 1.24
CA GLY A 152 0.87 -26.59 1.24
C GLY A 152 1.66 -25.35 0.82
N ASP A 153 2.49 -25.50 -0.23
CA ASP A 153 3.27 -24.41 -0.84
C ASP A 153 2.45 -23.50 -1.76
N TYR A 154 1.16 -23.79 -1.92
CA TYR A 154 0.24 -23.07 -2.77
C TYR A 154 -0.83 -22.36 -1.94
N VAL A 155 -1.52 -21.44 -2.58
CA VAL A 155 -2.79 -20.92 -2.12
C VAL A 155 -3.88 -21.27 -3.12
N LYS A 156 -5.06 -21.59 -2.62
CA LYS A 156 -6.26 -21.78 -3.43
C LYS A 156 -7.16 -20.55 -3.26
N VAL A 157 -7.33 -19.84 -4.36
CA VAL A 157 -8.17 -18.64 -4.42
C VAL A 157 -9.56 -19.06 -4.86
N ILE A 158 -10.54 -18.90 -3.98
CA ILE A 158 -11.95 -19.24 -4.23
C ILE A 158 -12.62 -18.01 -4.80
N THR A 159 -13.17 -18.13 -6.00
CA THR A 159 -13.92 -17.05 -6.66
C THR A 159 -15.34 -17.46 -6.97
N SER A 160 -16.18 -16.50 -7.36
CA SER A 160 -17.55 -16.79 -7.85
C SER A 160 -17.60 -17.63 -9.11
N LYS A 161 -16.49 -17.69 -9.88
CA LYS A 161 -16.44 -18.39 -11.19
C LYS A 161 -15.66 -19.69 -11.16
N SER A 162 -14.58 -19.75 -10.39
CA SER A 162 -13.67 -20.90 -10.36
C SER A 162 -12.69 -20.85 -9.22
N ASN A 163 -12.10 -21.98 -8.87
CA ASN A 163 -10.99 -22.06 -7.93
C ASN A 163 -9.68 -22.00 -8.68
N ILE A 164 -8.71 -21.21 -8.19
CA ILE A 164 -7.43 -21.00 -8.84
C ILE A 164 -6.32 -21.32 -7.85
N ILE A 165 -5.44 -22.26 -8.24
CA ILE A 165 -4.27 -22.62 -7.44
C ILE A 165 -3.08 -21.81 -7.90
N VAL A 166 -2.40 -21.15 -6.96
CA VAL A 166 -1.25 -20.26 -7.20
C VAL A 166 -0.09 -20.67 -6.32
N LEU A 167 1.09 -20.82 -6.87
CA LEU A 167 2.31 -21.06 -6.11
C LEU A 167 2.67 -19.79 -5.33
N SER A 168 2.37 -19.78 -4.06
CA SER A 168 2.62 -18.66 -3.13
C SER A 168 2.32 -19.10 -1.71
N SER A 169 3.07 -18.58 -0.74
CA SER A 169 2.64 -18.65 0.65
C SER A 169 1.45 -17.74 0.90
N LEU A 170 0.60 -18.09 1.87
CA LEU A 170 -0.55 -17.26 2.25
C LEU A 170 -0.13 -15.85 2.67
N ARG A 171 1.01 -15.70 3.37
CA ARG A 171 1.58 -14.42 3.78
C ARG A 171 1.98 -13.53 2.58
N ASN A 172 2.58 -14.12 1.55
CA ASN A 172 2.95 -13.37 0.34
C ASN A 172 1.74 -13.04 -0.52
N PHE A 173 0.72 -13.89 -0.49
CA PHE A 173 -0.53 -13.61 -1.21
C PHE A 173 -1.34 -12.51 -0.54
N GLU A 174 -1.37 -12.48 0.79
CA GLU A 174 -2.02 -11.42 1.60
C GLU A 174 -1.55 -10.01 1.20
N LYS A 175 -0.24 -9.84 0.96
CA LYS A 175 0.34 -8.55 0.52
C LYS A 175 -0.18 -8.06 -0.83
N LYS A 176 -0.76 -8.92 -1.66
CA LYS A 176 -1.31 -8.56 -2.97
C LYS A 176 -2.79 -8.18 -2.90
N LEU A 177 -3.44 -8.41 -1.78
CA LEU A 177 -4.86 -8.14 -1.58
C LEU A 177 -5.08 -6.77 -0.94
N PRO A 178 -6.13 -6.04 -1.33
CA PRO A 178 -6.51 -4.78 -0.68
C PRO A 178 -6.83 -5.00 0.80
N THR A 179 -6.11 -4.31 1.69
CA THR A 179 -6.23 -4.48 3.16
C THR A 179 -7.57 -3.99 3.72
N ASN A 180 -8.25 -3.09 3.01
CA ASN A 180 -9.59 -2.60 3.37
C ASN A 180 -10.71 -3.58 3.01
N LYS A 181 -10.44 -4.61 2.17
CA LYS A 181 -11.44 -5.61 1.74
C LYS A 181 -11.11 -7.02 2.18
N PHE A 182 -9.86 -7.30 2.53
CA PHE A 182 -9.43 -8.64 2.89
C PHE A 182 -8.80 -8.67 4.26
N LEU A 183 -9.18 -9.66 5.04
CA LEU A 183 -8.64 -9.88 6.37
C LEU A 183 -8.19 -11.34 6.54
N ARG A 184 -6.98 -11.52 7.04
CA ARG A 184 -6.51 -12.84 7.45
C ARG A 184 -7.04 -13.17 8.84
N ILE A 185 -7.98 -14.10 8.90
CA ILE A 185 -8.67 -14.51 10.13
C ILE A 185 -8.15 -15.81 10.75
N HIS A 186 -7.31 -16.54 9.99
CA HIS A 186 -6.74 -17.82 10.44
C HIS A 186 -5.34 -18.02 9.85
N LYS A 187 -4.54 -18.94 10.44
CA LYS A 187 -3.24 -19.30 9.86
C LYS A 187 -3.35 -19.77 8.39
N SER A 188 -4.49 -20.32 8.01
CA SER A 188 -4.75 -20.90 6.69
C SER A 188 -5.80 -20.14 5.86
N TYR A 189 -6.41 -19.06 6.36
CA TYR A 189 -7.49 -18.39 5.66
C TYR A 189 -7.40 -16.87 5.66
N ILE A 190 -7.65 -16.28 4.47
CA ILE A 190 -7.91 -14.85 4.25
C ILE A 190 -9.30 -14.74 3.65
N ILE A 191 -10.16 -13.91 4.20
CA ILE A 191 -11.54 -13.71 3.72
C ILE A 191 -11.72 -12.35 3.06
N ASN A 192 -12.69 -12.25 2.17
CA ASN A 192 -13.21 -10.99 1.67
C ASN A 192 -14.33 -10.50 2.60
N LEU A 193 -14.14 -9.32 3.19
CA LEU A 193 -15.08 -8.72 4.15
C LEU A 193 -16.44 -8.40 3.51
N ASP A 194 -16.45 -8.04 2.21
CA ASP A 194 -17.67 -7.74 1.44
C ASP A 194 -18.52 -9.01 1.14
N LYS A 195 -18.01 -10.21 1.45
CA LYS A 195 -18.64 -11.50 1.13
C LYS A 195 -19.09 -12.29 2.36
N ILE A 196 -19.06 -11.67 3.51
CA ILE A 196 -19.45 -12.31 4.77
C ILE A 196 -20.99 -12.36 4.83
N ASP A 197 -21.55 -13.56 4.99
CA ASP A 197 -22.98 -13.75 5.22
C ASP A 197 -23.30 -13.73 6.72
N ASN A 198 -22.57 -14.54 7.52
CA ASN A 198 -22.77 -14.66 8.96
C ASN A 198 -21.45 -14.81 9.71
N ILE A 199 -21.47 -14.44 10.99
CA ILE A 199 -20.30 -14.56 11.89
C ILE A 199 -20.73 -15.16 13.21
N THR A 200 -20.00 -16.18 13.63
CA THR A 200 -20.13 -16.78 14.97
C THR A 200 -18.87 -16.46 15.82
N SER A 201 -18.84 -17.00 17.02
CA SER A 201 -17.62 -16.90 17.87
C SER A 201 -16.41 -17.63 17.30
N LYS A 202 -16.59 -18.63 16.42
CA LYS A 202 -15.55 -19.53 15.92
C LYS A 202 -15.41 -19.54 14.40
N THR A 203 -16.42 -19.12 13.66
CA THR A 203 -16.47 -19.22 12.19
C THR A 203 -17.03 -17.96 11.54
N VAL A 204 -16.61 -17.73 10.29
CA VAL A 204 -17.27 -16.84 9.33
C VAL A 204 -17.94 -17.69 8.29
N GLU A 205 -19.16 -17.39 7.93
CA GLU A 205 -19.90 -18.03 6.85
C GLU A 205 -19.83 -17.18 5.59
N ILE A 206 -19.43 -17.78 4.48
CA ILE A 206 -19.43 -17.19 3.13
C ILE A 206 -20.03 -18.22 2.18
N GLU A 207 -21.19 -17.93 1.57
CA GLU A 207 -21.93 -18.83 0.66
C GLU A 207 -22.03 -20.27 1.22
N SER A 208 -22.53 -20.41 2.42
CA SER A 208 -22.70 -21.68 3.13
C SER A 208 -21.39 -22.40 3.50
N SER A 209 -20.23 -21.79 3.27
CA SER A 209 -18.93 -22.32 3.69
C SER A 209 -18.53 -21.74 5.05
N LEU A 210 -18.26 -22.61 6.02
CA LEU A 210 -17.86 -22.22 7.37
C LEU A 210 -16.33 -22.13 7.45
N ILE A 211 -15.79 -20.93 7.57
CA ILE A 211 -14.35 -20.64 7.61
C ILE A 211 -13.93 -20.36 9.06
N PRO A 212 -12.95 -21.08 9.62
CA PRO A 212 -12.57 -20.93 11.01
C PRO A 212 -11.87 -19.60 11.31
N ILE A 213 -12.14 -19.04 12.49
CA ILE A 213 -11.50 -17.84 13.01
C ILE A 213 -10.50 -18.23 14.10
N SER A 214 -9.27 -17.72 14.04
CA SER A 214 -8.31 -17.83 15.14
C SER A 214 -8.74 -16.95 16.33
N ARG A 215 -8.54 -17.43 17.56
CA ARG A 215 -8.92 -16.68 18.78
C ARG A 215 -8.38 -15.24 18.77
N ASN A 216 -7.13 -15.05 18.36
CA ASN A 216 -6.46 -13.74 18.32
C ASN A 216 -6.99 -12.82 17.21
N LYS A 217 -7.70 -13.35 16.20
CA LYS A 217 -8.21 -12.59 15.06
C LYS A 217 -9.67 -12.19 15.18
N LYS A 218 -10.37 -12.74 16.13
CA LYS A 218 -11.79 -12.38 16.37
C LYS A 218 -11.94 -10.90 16.74
N ALA A 219 -11.09 -10.41 17.64
CA ALA A 219 -11.12 -9.00 18.07
C ALA A 219 -10.80 -8.02 16.91
N ASP A 220 -9.87 -8.39 16.02
CA ASP A 220 -9.53 -7.59 14.83
C ASP A 220 -10.73 -7.51 13.88
N LEU A 221 -11.40 -8.65 13.63
CA LEU A 221 -12.59 -8.72 12.78
C LEU A 221 -13.73 -7.87 13.36
N ASP A 222 -14.03 -8.01 14.65
CA ASP A 222 -15.11 -7.27 15.32
C ASP A 222 -14.87 -5.76 15.30
N LYS A 223 -13.62 -5.30 15.41
CA LYS A 223 -13.26 -3.88 15.29
C LYS A 223 -13.53 -3.34 13.89
N ILE A 224 -13.14 -4.06 12.85
CA ILE A 224 -13.32 -3.63 11.45
C ILE A 224 -14.80 -3.53 11.11
N LEU A 225 -15.61 -4.50 11.56
CA LEU A 225 -17.06 -4.52 11.28
C LEU A 225 -17.86 -3.44 12.03
N LYS A 226 -17.34 -2.93 13.15
CA LYS A 226 -17.95 -1.81 13.88
C LYS A 226 -17.55 -0.44 13.32
N SER A 227 -16.52 -0.37 12.48
CA SER A 227 -16.00 0.87 11.89
C SER A 227 -16.55 1.14 10.49
N ASN A 228 -17.27 0.19 9.90
CA ASN A 228 -18.03 0.29 8.66
C ASN A 228 -19.53 0.38 8.95
#